data_7b0be67bae868d17fd1aa2f761973b3a
#
_entry.id   7b0be67bae868d17fd1aa2f761973b3a
#
_cell.length_a   1.000
_cell.length_b   1.000
_cell.length_c   1.000
_cell.angle_alpha   90.00
_cell.angle_beta   90.00
_cell.angle_gamma   90.00
#
_symmetry.space_group_name_H-M   'P 1'
#
loop_
_entity.id
_entity.type
_entity.pdbx_description
1 polymer ?
#
loop_
_entity_poly.entity_id
_entity_poly.type
_entity_poly.pdbx_seq_one_letter_code
_entity_poly.pdbx_strand_id
1 'polypeptide(L)'
;MNENHLSKDPTDSPAIDTWQGCMARLLNGLSIEVDPRDLIGSHILAYGAWEMDTVTFMQDFLQVGMTIIDVGANIGQHSMIASTCVGQQGQVHAFEPHLGLFDIFNRNIQRAACKNIFPNQLALGHVEGQRLLYPHTIDNLGATSFIPATPGAGGDPVVVNVIKLDHYVMTHDIKQVDFIKIDVEGAELEVLQGATTILESNPEIVLLVEFYEPNAARFGHHLNDLEAKLRSMGFHLFSISPQGIAPYQPVPDLCQNVIAVRQLPILLQCLKEKDAASLLMRLAQPPAT
;
A
#
# COMPACT_ATOMS: atom_id res chain seq x y z
N MET A 1 -11.14 -31.79 -39.29
CA MET A 1 -11.34 -30.50 -38.64
C MET A 1 -10.82 -30.63 -37.21
N ASN A 2 -9.56 -30.19 -37.02
CA ASN A 2 -8.93 -30.24 -35.69
C ASN A 2 -9.06 -28.84 -35.10
N GLU A 3 -9.93 -28.67 -34.15
CA GLU A 3 -9.93 -27.49 -33.27
C GLU A 3 -8.86 -27.69 -32.22
N ASN A 4 -7.71 -27.03 -32.42
CA ASN A 4 -6.70 -26.83 -31.38
C ASN A 4 -7.27 -25.79 -30.39
N HIS A 5 -7.89 -26.26 -29.32
CA HIS A 5 -8.02 -25.48 -28.09
C HIS A 5 -6.63 -25.37 -27.48
N LEU A 6 -5.89 -24.33 -27.84
CA LEU A 6 -4.77 -23.86 -27.04
C LEU A 6 -5.34 -23.43 -25.68
N SER A 7 -5.07 -24.22 -24.65
CA SER A 7 -5.28 -23.80 -23.28
C SER A 7 -4.44 -22.55 -23.06
N LYS A 8 -5.09 -21.38 -22.92
CA LYS A 8 -4.40 -20.18 -22.44
C LYS A 8 -3.82 -20.49 -21.07
N ASP A 9 -2.54 -20.19 -20.90
CA ASP A 9 -1.89 -20.25 -19.61
C ASP A 9 -2.65 -19.29 -18.66
N PRO A 10 -3.09 -19.73 -17.47
CA PRO A 10 -3.82 -18.87 -16.53
C PRO A 10 -3.00 -17.66 -16.03
N THR A 11 -1.73 -17.53 -16.44
CA THR A 11 -0.85 -16.39 -16.13
C THR A 11 -0.92 -15.24 -17.14
N ASP A 12 -1.59 -15.41 -18.29
CA ASP A 12 -1.72 -14.37 -19.31
C ASP A 12 -2.79 -13.34 -18.94
N SER A 13 -2.38 -12.21 -18.38
CA SER A 13 -3.25 -11.05 -18.17
C SER A 13 -3.12 -10.08 -19.35
N PRO A 14 -4.17 -9.90 -20.19
CA PRO A 14 -4.07 -9.09 -21.41
C PRO A 14 -3.70 -7.63 -21.17
N ALA A 15 -3.97 -7.09 -19.98
CA ALA A 15 -3.65 -5.70 -19.64
C ALA A 15 -2.14 -5.47 -19.51
N ILE A 16 -1.40 -6.47 -18.99
CA ILE A 16 0.06 -6.37 -18.81
C ILE A 16 0.83 -6.81 -20.05
N ASP A 17 0.28 -7.69 -20.89
CA ASP A 17 0.88 -8.07 -22.17
C ASP A 17 1.10 -6.86 -23.09
N THR A 18 0.41 -5.76 -22.86
CA THR A 18 0.58 -4.51 -23.61
C THR A 18 1.49 -3.50 -22.92
N TRP A 19 2.16 -3.84 -21.80
CA TRP A 19 3.05 -2.93 -21.05
C TRP A 19 4.13 -2.33 -21.95
N GLN A 20 4.22 -0.99 -21.93
CA GLN A 20 5.21 -0.21 -22.68
C GLN A 20 6.08 0.56 -21.70
N GLY A 21 6.95 -0.18 -20.98
CA GLY A 21 7.78 0.39 -19.94
C GLY A 21 8.74 1.46 -20.45
N CYS A 22 8.79 2.59 -19.74
CA CYS A 22 9.83 3.58 -19.86
C CYS A 22 10.41 3.89 -18.48
N MET A 23 11.61 4.50 -18.45
CA MET A 23 12.27 4.82 -17.20
C MET A 23 11.87 6.21 -16.71
N ALA A 24 11.40 6.29 -15.48
CA ALA A 24 11.17 7.52 -14.74
C ALA A 24 12.18 7.65 -13.60
N ARG A 25 12.23 8.83 -12.96
CA ARG A 25 13.06 9.09 -11.79
C ARG A 25 12.19 9.44 -10.59
N LEU A 26 12.36 8.69 -9.51
CA LEU A 26 11.71 8.96 -8.24
C LEU A 26 12.37 10.14 -7.49
N LEU A 27 11.64 10.74 -6.56
CA LEU A 27 12.13 11.86 -5.73
C LEU A 27 13.36 11.51 -4.91
N ASN A 28 13.53 10.24 -4.51
CA ASN A 28 14.75 9.76 -3.83
C ASN A 28 15.93 9.50 -4.79
N GLY A 29 15.78 9.81 -6.08
CA GLY A 29 16.81 9.68 -7.10
C GLY A 29 16.93 8.29 -7.73
N LEU A 30 16.19 7.29 -7.29
CA LEU A 30 16.16 5.97 -7.91
C LEU A 30 15.42 6.02 -9.24
N SER A 31 15.80 5.10 -10.16
CA SER A 31 15.09 4.92 -11.43
C SER A 31 14.07 3.79 -11.29
N ILE A 32 12.89 4.00 -11.87
CA ILE A 32 11.76 3.06 -11.86
C ILE A 32 11.21 2.89 -13.28
N GLU A 33 10.89 1.66 -13.68
CA GLU A 33 10.16 1.37 -14.90
C GLU A 33 8.67 1.60 -14.67
N VAL A 34 8.05 2.40 -15.54
CA VAL A 34 6.62 2.75 -15.49
C VAL A 34 6.02 2.64 -16.88
N ASP A 35 4.70 2.50 -16.98
CA ASP A 35 3.97 2.68 -18.25
C ASP A 35 3.32 4.07 -18.26
N PRO A 36 3.60 4.92 -19.27
CA PRO A 36 3.04 6.27 -19.34
C PRO A 36 1.51 6.31 -19.55
N ARG A 37 0.90 5.19 -19.92
CA ARG A 37 -0.56 5.07 -20.09
C ARG A 37 -1.28 4.77 -18.78
N ASP A 38 -0.55 4.18 -17.81
CA ASP A 38 -1.07 3.93 -16.48
C ASP A 38 -1.09 5.21 -15.66
N LEU A 39 -2.15 5.39 -14.85
CA LEU A 39 -2.34 6.58 -14.01
C LEU A 39 -1.14 6.82 -13.08
N ILE A 40 -0.71 5.78 -12.36
CA ILE A 40 0.44 5.84 -11.45
C ILE A 40 1.72 6.17 -12.23
N GLY A 41 1.94 5.47 -13.34
CA GLY A 41 3.11 5.65 -14.17
C GLY A 41 3.22 7.07 -14.77
N SER A 42 2.10 7.62 -15.25
CA SER A 42 2.04 8.99 -15.79
C SER A 42 2.36 10.05 -14.72
N HIS A 43 1.87 9.87 -13.48
CA HIS A 43 2.17 10.78 -12.38
C HIS A 43 3.64 10.69 -11.95
N ILE A 44 4.21 9.49 -11.87
CA ILE A 44 5.63 9.32 -11.55
C ILE A 44 6.51 10.00 -12.61
N LEU A 45 6.16 9.88 -13.90
CA LEU A 45 6.88 10.58 -14.97
C LEU A 45 6.81 12.10 -14.84
N ALA A 46 5.64 12.63 -14.48
CA ALA A 46 5.42 14.07 -14.41
C ALA A 46 6.02 14.69 -13.15
N TYR A 47 5.94 14.00 -12.00
CA TYR A 47 6.20 14.59 -10.69
C TYR A 47 7.27 13.86 -9.87
N GLY A 48 7.74 12.71 -10.33
CA GLY A 48 8.71 11.87 -9.60
C GLY A 48 8.08 11.01 -8.49
N ALA A 49 6.76 11.08 -8.32
CA ALA A 49 6.02 10.26 -7.38
C ALA A 49 4.52 10.20 -7.71
N TRP A 50 3.89 9.09 -7.39
CA TRP A 50 2.46 8.95 -7.12
C TRP A 50 2.22 9.25 -5.65
N GLU A 51 1.10 9.85 -5.29
CA GLU A 51 0.75 10.20 -3.89
C GLU A 51 1.86 10.99 -3.18
N MET A 52 2.16 12.17 -3.68
CA MET A 52 3.25 13.03 -3.20
C MET A 52 3.22 13.25 -1.68
N ASP A 53 2.01 13.42 -1.10
CA ASP A 53 1.86 13.65 0.34
C ASP A 53 2.22 12.41 1.16
N THR A 54 1.82 11.21 0.69
CA THR A 54 2.21 9.91 1.25
C THR A 54 3.73 9.73 1.21
N VAL A 55 4.34 10.00 0.04
CA VAL A 55 5.80 9.91 -0.13
C VAL A 55 6.53 10.86 0.80
N THR A 56 6.06 12.11 0.91
CA THR A 56 6.65 13.11 1.81
C THR A 56 6.55 12.65 3.26
N PHE A 57 5.38 12.18 3.69
CA PHE A 57 5.21 11.63 5.03
C PHE A 57 6.15 10.46 5.30
N MET A 58 6.26 9.51 4.38
CA MET A 58 7.17 8.37 4.53
C MET A 58 8.63 8.82 4.66
N GLN A 59 9.07 9.79 3.86
CA GLN A 59 10.43 10.33 3.93
C GLN A 59 10.72 11.09 5.23
N ASP A 60 9.72 11.72 5.82
CA ASP A 60 9.86 12.44 7.08
C ASP A 60 9.75 11.52 8.31
N PHE A 61 8.96 10.44 8.20
CA PHE A 61 8.67 9.52 9.29
C PHE A 61 9.67 8.37 9.40
N LEU A 62 10.02 7.71 8.27
CA LEU A 62 10.82 6.49 8.29
C LEU A 62 12.26 6.75 8.68
N GLN A 63 12.81 5.92 9.55
CA GLN A 63 14.17 6.03 10.07
C GLN A 63 15.00 4.79 9.76
N VAL A 64 16.33 4.97 9.76
CA VAL A 64 17.30 3.89 9.56
C VAL A 64 17.07 2.77 10.57
N GLY A 65 17.01 1.54 10.07
CA GLY A 65 16.83 0.33 10.87
C GLY A 65 15.39 -0.13 11.07
N MET A 66 14.40 0.66 10.65
CA MET A 66 12.98 0.26 10.74
C MET A 66 12.65 -0.93 9.85
N THR A 67 11.69 -1.75 10.30
CA THR A 67 11.06 -2.82 9.52
C THR A 67 9.70 -2.35 9.01
N ILE A 68 9.53 -2.40 7.69
CA ILE A 68 8.37 -1.89 6.97
C ILE A 68 7.62 -3.05 6.32
N ILE A 69 6.30 -2.99 6.38
CA ILE A 69 5.41 -3.83 5.57
C ILE A 69 4.69 -2.92 4.56
N ASP A 70 4.78 -3.26 3.27
CA ASP A 70 4.11 -2.55 2.17
C ASP A 70 3.12 -3.52 1.51
N VAL A 71 1.82 -3.31 1.77
CA VAL A 71 0.72 -4.17 1.30
C VAL A 71 0.03 -3.48 0.13
N GLY A 72 0.09 -4.10 -1.05
CA GLY A 72 -0.28 -3.49 -2.32
C GLY A 72 0.91 -2.71 -2.92
N ALA A 73 2.06 -3.38 -3.06
CA ALA A 73 3.31 -2.73 -3.49
C ALA A 73 3.28 -2.26 -4.95
N ASN A 74 2.36 -2.80 -5.77
CA ASN A 74 2.23 -2.46 -7.18
C ASN A 74 3.60 -2.60 -7.91
N ILE A 75 4.04 -1.60 -8.67
CA ILE A 75 5.36 -1.59 -9.34
C ILE A 75 6.52 -1.22 -8.41
N GLY A 76 6.27 -1.02 -7.11
CA GLY A 76 7.30 -0.91 -6.06
C GLY A 76 7.74 0.50 -5.69
N GLN A 77 7.02 1.56 -6.09
CA GLN A 77 7.42 2.93 -5.76
C GLN A 77 7.61 3.15 -4.26
N HIS A 78 6.58 2.87 -3.45
CA HIS A 78 6.62 3.10 -2.01
C HIS A 78 7.65 2.22 -1.31
N SER A 79 7.76 0.95 -1.71
CA SER A 79 8.81 0.05 -1.23
C SER A 79 10.22 0.57 -1.51
N MET A 80 10.49 1.10 -2.71
CA MET A 80 11.80 1.64 -3.08
C MET A 80 12.13 2.95 -2.32
N ILE A 81 11.12 3.77 -2.05
CA ILE A 81 11.27 4.96 -1.21
C ILE A 81 11.57 4.55 0.24
N ALA A 82 10.77 3.64 0.81
CA ALA A 82 10.99 3.10 2.14
C ALA A 82 12.40 2.49 2.29
N SER A 83 12.84 1.71 1.32
CA SER A 83 14.17 1.07 1.29
C SER A 83 15.31 2.08 1.47
N THR A 84 15.22 3.25 0.84
CA THR A 84 16.25 4.31 1.00
C THR A 84 16.16 4.97 2.36
N CYS A 85 14.96 5.17 2.91
CA CYS A 85 14.77 5.78 4.22
C CYS A 85 15.28 4.89 5.36
N VAL A 86 14.96 3.60 5.31
CA VAL A 86 15.35 2.66 6.39
C VAL A 86 16.81 2.19 6.26
N GLY A 87 17.44 2.41 5.11
CA GLY A 87 18.83 2.05 4.85
C GLY A 87 19.07 0.54 4.93
N GLN A 88 20.34 0.12 4.84
CA GLN A 88 20.69 -1.30 4.79
C GLN A 88 20.50 -2.06 6.10
N GLN A 89 20.27 -1.36 7.20
CA GLN A 89 19.96 -1.96 8.51
C GLN A 89 18.48 -2.21 8.71
N GLY A 90 17.61 -1.55 7.93
CA GLY A 90 16.18 -1.76 7.91
C GLY A 90 15.75 -2.78 6.86
N GLN A 91 14.49 -3.17 6.91
CA GLN A 91 13.88 -4.15 6.02
C GLN A 91 12.55 -3.65 5.48
N VAL A 92 12.24 -3.99 4.22
CA VAL A 92 10.96 -3.72 3.59
C VAL A 92 10.39 -5.04 3.07
N HIS A 93 9.32 -5.54 3.68
CA HIS A 93 8.59 -6.71 3.23
C HIS A 93 7.39 -6.25 2.43
N ALA A 94 7.41 -6.48 1.11
CA ALA A 94 6.43 -5.94 0.19
C ALA A 94 5.58 -7.04 -0.44
N PHE A 95 4.29 -6.78 -0.59
CA PHE A 95 3.30 -7.75 -1.06
C PHE A 95 2.58 -7.21 -2.29
N GLU A 96 2.70 -7.92 -3.40
CA GLU A 96 1.98 -7.64 -4.65
C GLU A 96 1.51 -8.97 -5.25
N PRO A 97 0.20 -9.25 -5.22
CA PRO A 97 -0.32 -10.55 -5.68
C PRO A 97 -0.33 -10.71 -7.20
N HIS A 98 -0.48 -9.62 -7.97
CA HIS A 98 -0.62 -9.70 -9.43
C HIS A 98 0.72 -9.99 -10.09
N LEU A 99 0.88 -11.16 -10.73
CA LEU A 99 2.14 -11.63 -11.30
C LEU A 99 2.83 -10.58 -12.17
N GLY A 100 2.11 -9.94 -13.09
CA GLY A 100 2.71 -8.98 -14.01
C GLY A 100 3.23 -7.71 -13.31
N LEU A 101 2.50 -7.17 -12.32
CA LEU A 101 2.98 -6.04 -11.50
C LEU A 101 4.16 -6.47 -10.63
N PHE A 102 4.10 -7.67 -10.05
CA PHE A 102 5.18 -8.24 -9.28
C PHE A 102 6.47 -8.43 -10.09
N ASP A 103 6.38 -8.84 -11.35
CA ASP A 103 7.53 -8.96 -12.25
C ASP A 103 8.15 -7.59 -12.57
N ILE A 104 7.31 -6.56 -12.78
CA ILE A 104 7.79 -5.19 -12.97
C ILE A 104 8.46 -4.70 -11.68
N PHE A 105 7.84 -4.92 -10.53
CA PHE A 105 8.40 -4.60 -9.22
C PHE A 105 9.78 -5.25 -9.02
N ASN A 106 9.92 -6.55 -9.31
CA ASN A 106 11.20 -7.25 -9.23
C ASN A 106 12.26 -6.63 -10.15
N ARG A 107 11.91 -6.27 -11.39
CA ARG A 107 12.84 -5.57 -12.27
C ARG A 107 13.26 -4.22 -11.72
N ASN A 108 12.33 -3.49 -11.11
CA ASN A 108 12.60 -2.18 -10.52
C ASN A 108 13.58 -2.26 -9.34
N ILE A 109 13.35 -3.15 -8.39
CA ILE A 109 14.24 -3.31 -7.22
C ILE A 109 15.62 -3.85 -7.62
N GLN A 110 15.70 -4.73 -8.62
CA GLN A 110 16.98 -5.23 -9.14
C GLN A 110 17.79 -4.12 -9.80
N ARG A 111 17.18 -3.31 -10.68
CA ARG A 111 17.83 -2.17 -11.34
C ARG A 111 18.30 -1.11 -10.35
N ALA A 112 17.51 -0.84 -9.32
CA ALA A 112 17.85 0.12 -8.28
C ALA A 112 18.81 -0.44 -7.22
N ALA A 113 19.15 -1.73 -7.29
CA ALA A 113 19.99 -2.45 -6.32
C ALA A 113 19.48 -2.34 -4.86
N CYS A 114 18.16 -2.31 -4.67
CA CYS A 114 17.52 -2.28 -3.35
C CYS A 114 17.60 -3.67 -2.68
N LYS A 115 18.64 -3.90 -1.89
CA LYS A 115 18.95 -5.22 -1.30
C LYS A 115 18.17 -5.54 -0.04
N ASN A 116 17.53 -4.57 0.57
CA ASN A 116 16.74 -4.67 1.80
C ASN A 116 15.23 -4.72 1.55
N ILE A 117 14.80 -4.93 0.29
CA ILE A 117 13.41 -5.21 -0.05
C ILE A 117 13.24 -6.72 -0.24
N PHE A 118 12.23 -7.28 0.41
CA PHE A 118 11.81 -8.68 0.33
C PHE A 118 10.45 -8.75 -0.37
N PRO A 119 10.43 -8.90 -1.70
CA PRO A 119 9.20 -8.93 -2.47
C PRO A 119 8.49 -10.28 -2.33
N ASN A 120 7.17 -10.26 -2.18
CA ASN A 120 6.32 -11.44 -2.03
C ASN A 120 5.15 -11.38 -3.03
N GLN A 121 5.04 -12.39 -3.90
CA GLN A 121 3.90 -12.55 -4.81
C GLN A 121 2.72 -13.16 -4.04
N LEU A 122 2.19 -12.43 -3.09
CA LEU A 122 1.13 -12.85 -2.17
C LEU A 122 0.18 -11.69 -1.94
N ALA A 123 -1.08 -12.01 -1.72
CA ALA A 123 -2.01 -11.09 -1.09
C ALA A 123 -2.07 -11.33 0.41
N LEU A 124 -2.43 -10.30 1.17
CA LEU A 124 -2.71 -10.41 2.60
C LEU A 124 -4.22 -10.33 2.85
N GLY A 125 -4.70 -11.11 3.82
CA GLY A 125 -6.09 -11.13 4.23
C GLY A 125 -6.32 -11.92 5.53
N HIS A 126 -7.57 -12.10 5.94
CA HIS A 126 -7.90 -12.81 7.18
C HIS A 126 -8.17 -14.32 6.98
N VAL A 127 -8.43 -14.75 5.74
CA VAL A 127 -8.63 -16.16 5.36
C VAL A 127 -7.55 -16.55 4.38
N GLU A 128 -6.75 -17.56 4.76
CA GLU A 128 -5.69 -18.08 3.91
C GLU A 128 -6.25 -19.00 2.82
N GLY A 129 -5.60 -19.02 1.67
CA GLY A 129 -5.98 -19.87 0.55
C GLY A 129 -5.81 -19.17 -0.79
N GLN A 130 -6.61 -19.53 -1.76
CA GLN A 130 -6.60 -18.92 -3.09
C GLN A 130 -7.84 -18.08 -3.32
N ARG A 131 -7.66 -16.93 -3.97
CA ARG A 131 -8.75 -16.03 -4.38
C ARG A 131 -8.56 -15.59 -5.82
N LEU A 132 -9.65 -15.20 -6.47
CA LEU A 132 -9.61 -14.52 -7.75
C LEU A 132 -9.26 -13.04 -7.52
N LEU A 133 -8.28 -12.56 -8.26
CA LEU A 133 -7.91 -11.15 -8.36
C LEU A 133 -8.31 -10.65 -9.75
N TYR A 134 -8.99 -9.52 -9.82
CA TYR A 134 -9.51 -8.92 -11.05
C TYR A 134 -8.61 -7.74 -11.43
N PRO A 135 -7.77 -7.90 -12.49
CA PRO A 135 -6.95 -6.81 -12.99
C PRO A 135 -7.83 -5.67 -13.52
N HIS A 136 -7.43 -4.44 -13.26
CA HIS A 136 -8.04 -3.29 -13.90
C HIS A 136 -7.45 -3.06 -15.30
N THR A 137 -8.01 -2.12 -16.06
CA THR A 137 -7.50 -1.72 -17.38
C THR A 137 -6.13 -1.05 -17.28
N ILE A 138 -5.40 -1.02 -18.40
CA ILE A 138 -4.01 -0.51 -18.44
C ILE A 138 -3.89 0.96 -18.02
N ASP A 139 -4.96 1.73 -18.08
CA ASP A 139 -5.01 3.12 -17.66
C ASP A 139 -5.03 3.29 -16.13
N ASN A 140 -5.34 2.23 -15.36
CA ASN A 140 -5.30 2.25 -13.89
C ASN A 140 -5.07 0.84 -13.32
N LEU A 141 -3.90 0.27 -13.55
CA LEU A 141 -3.54 -1.05 -13.00
C LEU A 141 -3.51 -1.05 -11.46
N GLY A 142 -3.34 0.11 -10.86
CA GLY A 142 -3.41 0.28 -9.41
C GLY A 142 -4.74 -0.18 -8.80
N ALA A 143 -5.85 0.00 -9.51
CA ALA A 143 -7.19 -0.40 -9.05
C ALA A 143 -7.50 -1.91 -9.16
N THR A 144 -6.47 -2.77 -9.29
CA THR A 144 -6.58 -4.23 -9.28
C THR A 144 -7.05 -4.71 -7.91
N SER A 145 -8.16 -5.48 -7.86
CA SER A 145 -8.86 -5.80 -6.61
C SER A 145 -9.45 -7.22 -6.63
N PHE A 146 -9.82 -7.74 -5.45
CA PHE A 146 -10.55 -9.01 -5.33
C PHE A 146 -12.02 -8.93 -5.81
N ILE A 147 -12.53 -7.74 -6.05
CA ILE A 147 -13.88 -7.52 -6.56
C ILE A 147 -13.79 -6.60 -7.78
N PRO A 148 -14.33 -7.03 -8.94
CA PRO A 148 -14.24 -6.22 -10.15
C PRO A 148 -14.96 -4.87 -9.96
N ALA A 149 -14.33 -3.76 -10.36
CA ALA A 149 -14.93 -2.43 -10.31
C ALA A 149 -16.15 -2.34 -11.22
N THR A 150 -16.07 -2.96 -12.39
CA THR A 150 -17.17 -3.05 -13.37
C THR A 150 -17.16 -4.46 -13.98
N PRO A 151 -18.30 -5.16 -14.05
CA PRO A 151 -18.35 -6.48 -14.69
C PRO A 151 -17.85 -6.41 -16.14
N GLY A 152 -16.84 -7.23 -16.46
CA GLY A 152 -16.26 -7.32 -17.80
C GLY A 152 -15.30 -6.18 -18.19
N ALA A 153 -14.98 -5.25 -17.29
CA ALA A 153 -13.88 -4.30 -17.45
C ALA A 153 -12.58 -4.91 -16.90
N GLY A 154 -11.48 -4.67 -17.59
CA GLY A 154 -10.16 -5.20 -17.21
C GLY A 154 -9.83 -6.54 -17.88
N GLY A 155 -8.78 -7.17 -17.39
CA GLY A 155 -8.32 -8.49 -17.84
C GLY A 155 -9.10 -9.66 -17.26
N ASP A 156 -8.77 -10.87 -17.73
CA ASP A 156 -9.27 -12.10 -17.11
C ASP A 156 -8.80 -12.19 -15.65
N PRO A 157 -9.65 -12.67 -14.72
CA PRO A 157 -9.25 -12.80 -13.33
C PRO A 157 -8.14 -13.85 -13.19
N VAL A 158 -7.20 -13.57 -12.30
CA VAL A 158 -6.08 -14.45 -11.98
C VAL A 158 -6.23 -15.03 -10.58
N VAL A 159 -5.79 -16.29 -10.40
CA VAL A 159 -5.76 -16.92 -9.08
C VAL A 159 -4.50 -16.48 -8.34
N VAL A 160 -4.67 -15.95 -7.13
CA VAL A 160 -3.57 -15.53 -6.26
C VAL A 160 -3.66 -16.21 -4.90
N ASN A 161 -2.50 -16.37 -4.25
CA ASN A 161 -2.43 -16.92 -2.90
C ASN A 161 -2.62 -15.79 -1.88
N VAL A 162 -3.41 -16.07 -0.85
CA VAL A 162 -3.68 -15.17 0.28
C VAL A 162 -3.13 -15.81 1.55
N ILE A 163 -2.41 -15.02 2.35
CA ILE A 163 -1.95 -15.42 3.68
C ILE A 163 -2.30 -14.34 4.72
N LYS A 164 -2.21 -14.70 6.00
CA LYS A 164 -2.30 -13.73 7.09
C LYS A 164 -0.95 -13.05 7.30
N LEU A 165 -0.94 -11.76 7.59
CA LEU A 165 0.29 -11.07 7.97
C LEU A 165 0.90 -11.68 9.24
N ASP A 166 0.08 -12.04 10.24
CA ASP A 166 0.54 -12.73 11.45
C ASP A 166 1.30 -14.03 11.13
N HIS A 167 0.82 -14.81 10.17
CA HIS A 167 1.49 -16.04 9.72
C HIS A 167 2.83 -15.75 9.04
N TYR A 168 2.86 -14.74 8.14
CA TYR A 168 4.08 -14.33 7.46
C TYR A 168 5.16 -13.87 8.45
N VAL A 169 4.82 -12.98 9.37
CA VAL A 169 5.73 -12.42 10.38
C VAL A 169 6.30 -13.53 11.26
N MET A 170 5.45 -14.46 11.71
CA MET A 170 5.86 -15.62 12.49
C MET A 170 6.82 -16.53 11.72
N THR A 171 6.51 -16.84 10.46
CA THR A 171 7.31 -17.76 9.63
C THR A 171 8.68 -17.20 9.27
N HIS A 172 8.78 -15.87 9.10
CA HIS A 172 10.03 -15.17 8.78
C HIS A 172 10.79 -14.66 10.00
N ASP A 173 10.33 -15.01 11.22
CA ASP A 173 10.95 -14.60 12.49
C ASP A 173 11.10 -13.07 12.63
N ILE A 174 10.18 -12.29 12.07
CA ILE A 174 10.16 -10.84 12.18
C ILE A 174 9.68 -10.46 13.59
N LYS A 175 10.56 -9.85 14.38
CA LYS A 175 10.29 -9.58 15.80
C LYS A 175 9.57 -8.25 16.03
N GLN A 176 9.81 -7.29 15.16
CA GLN A 176 9.26 -5.95 15.26
C GLN A 176 8.88 -5.46 13.87
N VAL A 177 7.75 -4.78 13.80
CA VAL A 177 7.29 -4.02 12.63
C VAL A 177 7.01 -2.60 13.08
N ASP A 178 7.64 -1.63 12.44
CA ASP A 178 7.56 -0.22 12.83
C ASP A 178 6.50 0.53 12.03
N PHE A 179 6.29 0.11 10.77
CA PHE A 179 5.37 0.79 9.87
C PHE A 179 4.70 -0.21 8.92
N ILE A 180 3.40 -0.04 8.68
CA ILE A 180 2.65 -0.78 7.66
C ILE A 180 1.89 0.19 6.76
N LYS A 181 2.14 0.14 5.44
CA LYS A 181 1.24 0.72 4.43
C LYS A 181 0.24 -0.34 4.00
N ILE A 182 -1.04 0.01 3.94
CA ILE A 182 -2.13 -0.86 3.46
C ILE A 182 -2.93 -0.10 2.42
N ASP A 183 -2.86 -0.57 1.18
CA ASP A 183 -3.51 0.02 0.03
C ASP A 183 -3.80 -1.13 -0.96
N VAL A 184 -4.99 -1.71 -0.82
CA VAL A 184 -5.38 -2.99 -1.46
C VAL A 184 -6.78 -2.94 -2.06
N GLU A 185 -7.22 -1.72 -2.38
CA GLU A 185 -8.41 -1.47 -3.18
C GLU A 185 -9.70 -2.11 -2.60
N GLY A 186 -9.86 -1.95 -1.27
CA GLY A 186 -11.05 -2.32 -0.51
C GLY A 186 -10.88 -3.50 0.45
N ALA A 187 -9.76 -4.23 0.42
CA ALA A 187 -9.50 -5.34 1.33
C ALA A 187 -8.77 -4.93 2.62
N GLU A 188 -8.65 -3.62 2.94
CA GLU A 188 -7.90 -3.08 4.08
C GLU A 188 -8.38 -3.69 5.41
N LEU A 189 -9.70 -3.81 5.59
CA LEU A 189 -10.28 -4.42 6.79
C LEU A 189 -9.88 -5.90 6.94
N GLU A 190 -9.83 -6.65 5.83
CA GLU A 190 -9.40 -8.05 5.84
C GLU A 190 -7.91 -8.17 6.18
N VAL A 191 -7.06 -7.26 5.68
CA VAL A 191 -5.63 -7.20 6.03
C VAL A 191 -5.46 -6.95 7.52
N LEU A 192 -6.15 -5.96 8.09
CA LEU A 192 -6.12 -5.66 9.53
C LEU A 192 -6.59 -6.84 10.40
N GLN A 193 -7.59 -7.59 9.92
CA GLN A 193 -8.07 -8.79 10.62
C GLN A 193 -7.03 -9.93 10.59
N GLY A 194 -6.23 -10.03 9.52
CA GLY A 194 -5.13 -11.00 9.39
C GLY A 194 -3.82 -10.57 10.07
N ALA A 195 -3.79 -9.38 10.68
CA ALA A 195 -2.62 -8.76 11.30
C ALA A 195 -2.80 -8.55 12.83
N THR A 196 -3.80 -9.17 13.45
CA THR A 196 -4.20 -8.84 14.83
C THR A 196 -3.05 -9.01 15.82
N THR A 197 -2.32 -10.13 15.75
CA THR A 197 -1.22 -10.44 16.68
C THR A 197 -0.07 -9.46 16.54
N ILE A 198 0.35 -9.15 15.32
CA ILE A 198 1.45 -8.22 15.10
C ILE A 198 1.08 -6.80 15.51
N LEU A 199 -0.18 -6.40 15.28
CA LEU A 199 -0.66 -5.09 15.71
C LEU A 199 -0.73 -4.99 17.25
N GLU A 200 -1.13 -6.04 17.95
CA GLU A 200 -1.18 -6.06 19.42
C GLU A 200 0.21 -6.10 20.05
N SER A 201 1.15 -6.84 19.46
CA SER A 201 2.51 -7.00 19.99
C SER A 201 3.45 -5.84 19.69
N ASN A 202 3.07 -4.92 18.79
CA ASN A 202 3.87 -3.74 18.44
C ASN A 202 3.13 -2.45 18.80
N PRO A 203 3.19 -1.99 20.07
CA PRO A 203 2.42 -0.83 20.54
C PRO A 203 2.84 0.49 19.88
N GLU A 204 4.05 0.56 19.32
CA GLU A 204 4.60 1.75 18.67
C GLU A 204 4.41 1.75 17.14
N ILE A 205 3.78 0.71 16.59
CA ILE A 205 3.54 0.59 15.16
C ILE A 205 2.70 1.76 14.63
N VAL A 206 3.09 2.27 13.48
CA VAL A 206 2.31 3.26 12.73
C VAL A 206 1.76 2.62 11.47
N LEU A 207 0.49 2.85 11.18
CA LEU A 207 -0.15 2.40 9.97
C LEU A 207 -0.43 3.59 9.06
N LEU A 208 -0.34 3.35 7.77
CA LEU A 208 -0.84 4.22 6.71
C LEU A 208 -1.82 3.40 5.88
N VAL A 209 -3.09 3.77 5.93
CA VAL A 209 -4.18 2.97 5.36
C VAL A 209 -4.98 3.80 4.38
N GLU A 210 -5.25 3.24 3.20
CA GLU A 210 -6.17 3.86 2.25
C GLU A 210 -7.61 3.80 2.76
N PHE A 211 -8.30 4.94 2.75
CA PHE A 211 -9.71 5.09 3.09
C PHE A 211 -10.46 5.59 1.87
N TYR A 212 -11.18 4.69 1.20
CA TYR A 212 -11.99 5.02 0.03
C TYR A 212 -13.33 4.28 0.07
N GLU A 213 -14.43 5.01 0.35
CA GLU A 213 -15.76 4.43 0.56
C GLU A 213 -16.24 3.57 -0.62
N PRO A 214 -16.05 3.97 -1.91
CA PRO A 214 -16.47 3.13 -3.02
C PRO A 214 -15.79 1.76 -3.04
N ASN A 215 -14.53 1.65 -2.63
CA ASN A 215 -13.80 0.40 -2.53
C ASN A 215 -14.33 -0.45 -1.37
N ALA A 216 -14.46 0.14 -0.18
CA ALA A 216 -15.00 -0.54 1.01
C ALA A 216 -16.43 -1.09 0.75
N ALA A 217 -17.29 -0.29 0.15
CA ALA A 217 -18.66 -0.69 -0.14
C ALA A 217 -18.76 -1.89 -1.10
N ARG A 218 -17.84 -2.02 -2.07
CA ARG A 218 -17.77 -3.21 -2.93
C ARG A 218 -17.47 -4.48 -2.14
N PHE A 219 -16.70 -4.38 -1.06
CA PHE A 219 -16.39 -5.50 -0.15
C PHE A 219 -17.49 -5.74 0.90
N GLY A 220 -18.59 -4.98 0.86
CA GLY A 220 -19.74 -5.14 1.75
C GLY A 220 -19.56 -4.56 3.14
N HIS A 221 -18.61 -3.64 3.31
CA HIS A 221 -18.41 -2.86 4.53
C HIS A 221 -18.32 -1.36 4.21
N HIS A 222 -18.22 -0.53 5.22
CA HIS A 222 -18.09 0.92 5.11
C HIS A 222 -16.80 1.41 5.76
N LEU A 223 -16.35 2.62 5.42
CA LEU A 223 -15.18 3.24 6.09
C LEU A 223 -15.36 3.34 7.61
N ASN A 224 -16.61 3.48 8.08
CA ASN A 224 -16.91 3.46 9.51
C ASN A 224 -16.51 2.13 10.19
N ASP A 225 -16.57 1.00 9.49
CA ASP A 225 -16.15 -0.29 10.03
C ASP A 225 -14.63 -0.37 10.17
N LEU A 226 -13.92 0.16 9.17
CA LEU A 226 -12.46 0.29 9.17
C LEU A 226 -12.00 1.25 10.28
N GLU A 227 -12.63 2.42 10.38
CA GLU A 227 -12.38 3.39 11.45
C GLU A 227 -12.65 2.78 12.84
N ALA A 228 -13.80 2.15 13.03
CA ALA A 228 -14.18 1.50 14.29
C ALA A 228 -13.19 0.40 14.67
N LYS A 229 -12.75 -0.41 13.70
CA LYS A 229 -11.71 -1.44 13.93
C LYS A 229 -10.42 -0.83 14.45
N LEU A 230 -9.88 0.18 13.80
CA LEU A 230 -8.63 0.83 14.21
C LEU A 230 -8.78 1.50 15.59
N ARG A 231 -9.87 2.25 15.80
CA ARG A 231 -10.14 2.88 17.11
C ARG A 231 -10.32 1.88 18.24
N SER A 232 -10.97 0.73 17.98
CA SER A 232 -11.11 -0.35 18.97
C SER A 232 -9.77 -0.96 19.40
N MET A 233 -8.76 -0.86 18.53
CA MET A 233 -7.38 -1.27 18.80
C MET A 233 -6.53 -0.15 19.44
N GLY A 234 -7.14 0.99 19.79
CA GLY A 234 -6.49 2.12 20.48
C GLY A 234 -5.77 3.10 19.54
N PHE A 235 -5.98 3.03 18.23
CA PHE A 235 -5.37 3.98 17.27
C PHE A 235 -6.10 5.32 17.23
N HIS A 236 -5.34 6.40 17.21
CA HIS A 236 -5.74 7.73 16.80
C HIS A 236 -5.51 7.89 15.30
N LEU A 237 -6.45 8.54 14.61
CA LEU A 237 -6.45 8.65 13.15
C LEU A 237 -6.19 10.08 12.70
N PHE A 238 -5.34 10.22 11.68
CA PHE A 238 -4.96 11.52 11.09
C PHE A 238 -4.96 11.42 9.56
N SER A 239 -5.44 12.47 8.90
CA SER A 239 -5.34 12.62 7.44
C SER A 239 -4.04 13.30 7.05
N ILE A 240 -3.50 12.89 5.90
CA ILE A 240 -2.39 13.57 5.22
C ILE A 240 -2.95 14.46 4.11
N SER A 241 -2.42 15.66 3.96
CA SER A 241 -2.77 16.57 2.87
C SER A 241 -1.60 17.51 2.57
N PRO A 242 -1.62 18.28 1.47
CA PRO A 242 -0.63 19.31 1.18
C PRO A 242 -0.49 20.37 2.28
N GLN A 243 -1.51 20.51 3.14
CA GLN A 243 -1.48 21.42 4.30
C GLN A 243 -0.88 20.78 5.55
N GLY A 244 -0.40 19.54 5.44
CA GLY A 244 0.18 18.75 6.52
C GLY A 244 -0.80 17.75 7.13
N ILE A 245 -0.48 17.28 8.34
CA ILE A 245 -1.23 16.26 9.08
C ILE A 245 -2.29 16.93 9.96
N ALA A 246 -3.50 16.37 9.98
CA ALA A 246 -4.63 16.83 10.79
C ALA A 246 -5.41 15.63 11.35
N PRO A 247 -6.15 15.77 12.47
CA PRO A 247 -7.09 14.74 12.90
C PRO A 247 -8.01 14.32 11.75
N TYR A 248 -8.16 13.00 11.59
CA TYR A 248 -8.97 12.44 10.50
C TYR A 248 -10.41 12.94 10.57
N GLN A 249 -10.88 13.40 9.43
CA GLN A 249 -12.27 13.71 9.17
C GLN A 249 -12.67 13.04 7.85
N PRO A 250 -13.73 12.23 7.83
CA PRO A 250 -14.18 11.61 6.59
C PRO A 250 -14.63 12.69 5.60
N VAL A 251 -14.14 12.59 4.37
CA VAL A 251 -14.59 13.44 3.26
C VAL A 251 -15.29 12.54 2.25
N PRO A 252 -16.59 12.73 2.00
CA PRO A 252 -17.32 11.90 1.05
C PRO A 252 -16.64 11.86 -0.32
N ASP A 253 -16.62 10.69 -0.94
CA ASP A 253 -16.09 10.43 -2.29
C ASP A 253 -14.61 10.78 -2.51
N LEU A 254 -13.89 11.11 -1.44
CA LEU A 254 -12.44 11.36 -1.49
C LEU A 254 -11.66 10.13 -0.99
N CYS A 255 -10.71 9.66 -1.81
CA CYS A 255 -9.71 8.73 -1.36
C CYS A 255 -8.71 9.45 -0.43
N GLN A 256 -8.53 8.93 0.80
CA GLN A 256 -7.66 9.53 1.79
C GLN A 256 -6.66 8.49 2.31
N ASN A 257 -5.39 8.86 2.36
CA ASN A 257 -4.39 8.09 3.11
C ASN A 257 -4.41 8.53 4.58
N VAL A 258 -4.76 7.59 5.48
CA VAL A 258 -4.98 7.82 6.90
C VAL A 258 -3.86 7.22 7.71
N ILE A 259 -3.19 8.05 8.52
CA ILE A 259 -2.21 7.61 9.52
C ILE A 259 -2.98 7.12 10.75
N ALA A 260 -2.66 5.91 11.22
CA ALA A 260 -3.15 5.40 12.49
C ALA A 260 -1.96 5.17 13.45
N VAL A 261 -2.01 5.78 14.63
CA VAL A 261 -0.96 5.71 15.65
C VAL A 261 -1.56 5.62 17.04
N ARG A 262 -1.00 4.77 17.91
CA ARG A 262 -1.45 4.69 19.32
C ARG A 262 -0.78 5.73 20.21
N GLN A 263 0.47 6.03 19.91
CA GLN A 263 1.29 6.93 20.72
C GLN A 263 1.65 8.18 19.92
N LEU A 264 0.93 9.27 20.17
CA LEU A 264 1.16 10.54 19.50
C LEU A 264 2.61 11.04 19.54
N PRO A 265 3.39 10.86 20.65
CA PRO A 265 4.79 11.25 20.67
C PRO A 265 5.65 10.61 19.57
N ILE A 266 5.35 9.37 19.16
CA ILE A 266 6.07 8.68 18.08
C ILE A 266 5.89 9.43 16.76
N LEU A 267 4.66 9.80 16.43
CA LEU A 267 4.38 10.60 15.24
C LEU A 267 5.10 11.96 15.29
N LEU A 268 5.05 12.64 16.43
CA LEU A 268 5.65 13.96 16.60
C LEU A 268 7.19 13.94 16.53
N GLN A 269 7.86 12.91 17.04
CA GLN A 269 9.31 12.78 17.02
C GLN A 269 9.89 12.59 15.61
N CYS A 270 9.11 11.96 14.72
CA CYS A 270 9.55 11.66 13.36
C CYS A 270 9.20 12.76 12.35
N LEU A 271 8.27 13.66 12.69
CA LEU A 271 7.90 14.78 11.84
C LEU A 271 8.90 15.93 11.97
N LYS A 272 9.05 16.70 10.89
CA LYS A 272 9.78 17.97 10.94
C LYS A 272 9.15 18.90 11.98
N GLU A 273 9.97 19.71 12.64
CA GLU A 273 9.53 20.62 13.73
C GLU A 273 8.32 21.47 13.33
N LYS A 274 8.29 21.96 12.08
CA LYS A 274 7.17 22.74 11.54
C LYS A 274 5.86 21.94 11.49
N ASP A 275 5.92 20.67 11.08
CA ASP A 275 4.73 19.81 10.94
C ASP A 275 4.26 19.33 12.30
N ALA A 276 5.18 19.01 13.22
CA ALA A 276 4.88 18.69 14.61
C ALA A 276 4.17 19.85 15.32
N ALA A 277 4.68 21.07 15.17
CA ALA A 277 4.04 22.27 15.75
C ALA A 277 2.64 22.52 15.16
N SER A 278 2.49 22.37 13.85
CA SER A 278 1.19 22.49 13.17
C SER A 278 0.19 21.46 13.68
N LEU A 279 0.62 20.20 13.84
CA LEU A 279 -0.22 19.14 14.37
C LEU A 279 -0.67 19.40 15.81
N LEU A 280 0.25 19.82 16.68
CA LEU A 280 -0.06 20.18 18.07
C LEU A 280 -1.06 21.32 18.18
N MET A 281 -0.93 22.35 17.33
CA MET A 281 -1.90 23.45 17.28
C MET A 281 -3.31 22.99 16.87
N ARG A 282 -3.41 22.07 15.92
CA ARG A 282 -4.69 21.52 15.46
C ARG A 282 -5.33 20.60 16.51
N LEU A 283 -4.52 19.81 17.23
CA LEU A 283 -5.00 18.96 18.32
C LEU A 283 -5.49 19.75 19.54
N ALA A 284 -4.96 20.96 19.74
CA ALA A 284 -5.38 21.85 20.82
C ALA A 284 -6.73 22.58 20.52
N GLN A 285 -7.23 22.52 19.29
CA GLN A 285 -8.52 23.11 18.92
C GLN A 285 -9.66 22.17 19.35
N PRO A 286 -10.75 22.69 19.95
CA PRO A 286 -11.93 21.88 20.22
C PRO A 286 -12.49 21.34 18.89
N PRO A 287 -13.10 20.14 18.90
CA PRO A 287 -13.74 19.60 17.70
C PRO A 287 -14.76 20.62 17.19
N ALA A 288 -14.76 20.83 15.86
CA ALA A 288 -15.76 21.67 15.23
C ALA A 288 -17.15 21.09 15.53
N THR A 289 -18.00 21.90 16.16
CA THR A 289 -19.38 21.55 16.55
C THR A 289 -20.28 21.43 15.33
#